data_d3f2b384e574b9236e6a825f1f70e51b
#
_entry.id   d3f2b384e574b9236e6a825f1f70e51b
#
_cell.length_a   1.000
_cell.length_b   1.000
_cell.length_c   1.000
_cell.angle_alpha   90.00
_cell.angle_beta   90.00
_cell.angle_gamma   90.00
#
_symmetry.space_group_name_H-M   'P 1'
#
loop_
_entity.id
_entity.type
_entity.pdbx_description
1 polymer ?
#
loop_
_entity_poly.entity_id
_entity_poly.type
_entity_poly.pdbx_seq_one_letter_code
_entity_poly.pdbx_strand_id
1 'polypeptide(L)'
;MNDKRKCLFWLIPAALVLLAVLFFLYPRRVDVILHMPASAADIRDVNFQRIEPVHETLEYVCQNYTLTAEREPELLQEICDWLYAARLNRPMPGGGVLHDPGVMYTLYARSSDSSATTAIQILEDGRAVVNGVLYRLRQQDMAALNAIYQHLNTIYD
;
A
#
# COMPACT_ATOMS: atom_id res chain seq x y z
N MET A 1 -38.47 31.27 17.99
CA MET A 1 -37.29 30.40 18.08
C MET A 1 -36.20 31.02 17.21
N ASN A 2 -35.10 31.47 17.80
CA ASN A 2 -34.10 32.35 17.17
C ASN A 2 -33.49 31.72 15.95
N ASP A 3 -33.45 32.39 14.79
CA ASP A 3 -32.87 31.87 13.52
C ASP A 3 -31.42 31.42 13.67
N LYS A 4 -30.66 32.00 14.58
CA LYS A 4 -29.30 31.57 14.93
C LYS A 4 -29.24 30.13 15.47
N ARG A 5 -30.28 29.66 16.19
CA ARG A 5 -30.34 28.27 16.68
C ARG A 5 -30.65 27.27 15.57
N LYS A 6 -31.44 27.68 14.57
CA LYS A 6 -31.73 26.83 13.40
C LYS A 6 -30.52 26.67 12.52
N CYS A 7 -29.71 27.72 12.28
CA CYS A 7 -28.45 27.62 11.55
C CYS A 7 -27.45 26.67 12.25
N LEU A 8 -27.33 26.77 13.58
CA LEU A 8 -26.42 25.90 14.34
C LEU A 8 -26.80 24.42 14.25
N PHE A 9 -28.10 24.13 14.20
CA PHE A 9 -28.63 22.77 14.12
C PHE A 9 -28.27 22.09 12.78
N TRP A 10 -28.14 22.86 11.68
CA TRP A 10 -27.72 22.32 10.37
C TRP A 10 -26.20 22.33 10.17
N LEU A 11 -25.47 23.17 10.87
CA LEU A 11 -24.00 23.22 10.79
C LEU A 11 -23.33 21.98 11.38
N ILE A 12 -23.87 21.40 12.45
CA ILE A 12 -23.30 20.21 13.10
C ILE A 12 -23.33 19.00 12.16
N PRO A 13 -24.49 18.58 11.58
CA PRO A 13 -24.51 17.46 10.65
C PRO A 13 -23.69 17.73 9.38
N ALA A 14 -23.68 18.94 8.86
CA ALA A 14 -22.86 19.31 7.71
C ALA A 14 -21.36 19.18 8.02
N ALA A 15 -20.91 19.61 9.20
CA ALA A 15 -19.54 19.46 9.64
C ALA A 15 -19.16 17.98 9.85
N LEU A 16 -20.05 17.16 10.40
CA LEU A 16 -19.84 15.71 10.56
C LEU A 16 -19.74 15.01 9.21
N VAL A 17 -20.59 15.35 8.24
CA VAL A 17 -20.50 14.81 6.88
C VAL A 17 -19.19 15.23 6.22
N LEU A 18 -18.78 16.49 6.35
CA LEU A 18 -17.52 16.99 5.82
C LEU A 18 -16.33 16.26 6.44
N LEU A 19 -16.31 16.07 7.76
CA LEU A 19 -15.28 15.32 8.46
C LEU A 19 -15.23 13.85 8.01
N ALA A 20 -16.38 13.21 7.83
CA ALA A 20 -16.46 11.85 7.31
C ALA A 20 -15.90 11.77 5.89
N VAL A 21 -16.29 12.68 5.00
CA VAL A 21 -15.79 12.76 3.63
C VAL A 21 -14.28 12.98 3.62
N LEU A 22 -13.75 13.91 4.41
CA LEU A 22 -12.31 14.14 4.53
C LEU A 22 -11.59 12.90 5.07
N PHE A 23 -12.16 12.21 6.03
CA PHE A 23 -11.58 10.98 6.59
C PHE A 23 -11.43 9.86 5.54
N PHE A 24 -12.41 9.71 4.65
CA PHE A 24 -12.37 8.70 3.59
C PHE A 24 -11.53 9.15 2.38
N LEU A 25 -11.55 10.43 2.04
CA LEU A 25 -10.82 10.95 0.87
C LEU A 25 -9.35 11.26 1.18
N TYR A 26 -8.99 11.43 2.47
CA TYR A 26 -7.61 11.79 2.82
C TYR A 26 -6.67 10.58 2.64
N PRO A 27 -5.73 10.66 1.71
CA PRO A 27 -4.79 9.58 1.47
C PRO A 27 -3.82 9.44 2.65
N ARG A 28 -3.66 8.22 3.15
CA ARG A 28 -2.74 7.89 4.24
C ARG A 28 -1.47 7.27 3.66
N ARG A 29 -0.34 7.55 4.28
CA ARG A 29 0.94 6.95 3.90
C ARG A 29 0.93 5.45 4.22
N VAL A 30 1.62 4.66 3.38
CA VAL A 30 1.72 3.20 3.53
C VAL A 30 2.41 2.84 4.84
N ASP A 31 3.54 3.50 5.16
CA ASP A 31 4.29 3.27 6.39
C ASP A 31 3.44 3.46 7.67
N VAL A 32 2.56 4.48 7.68
CA VAL A 32 1.66 4.75 8.80
C VAL A 32 0.60 3.64 8.96
N ILE A 33 0.05 3.14 7.83
CA ILE A 33 -0.97 2.07 7.86
C ILE A 33 -0.33 0.74 8.27
N LEU A 34 0.90 0.49 7.84
CA LEU A 34 1.66 -0.71 8.16
C LEU A 34 2.30 -0.66 9.55
N HIS A 35 2.24 0.47 10.26
CA HIS A 35 2.96 0.68 11.52
C HIS A 35 4.47 0.40 11.39
N MET A 36 5.06 0.87 10.29
CA MET A 36 6.49 0.70 10.03
C MET A 36 7.33 1.52 11.02
N PRO A 37 8.62 1.20 11.19
CA PRO A 37 9.55 2.02 11.96
C PRO A 37 9.56 3.49 11.53
N ALA A 38 9.99 4.38 12.40
CA ALA A 38 10.05 5.82 12.08
C ALA A 38 11.07 6.15 10.99
N SER A 39 12.08 5.30 10.81
CA SER A 39 13.16 5.46 9.83
C SER A 39 13.27 4.25 8.91
N ALA A 40 13.49 4.50 7.62
CA ALA A 40 13.83 3.45 6.65
C ALA A 40 15.13 2.70 7.03
N ALA A 41 16.05 3.37 7.73
CA ALA A 41 17.29 2.74 8.22
C ALA A 41 17.06 1.61 9.24
N ASP A 42 15.87 1.57 9.86
CA ASP A 42 15.50 0.51 10.80
C ASP A 42 14.90 -0.72 10.08
N ILE A 43 14.76 -0.68 8.77
CA ILE A 43 14.35 -1.83 7.95
C ILE A 43 15.57 -2.70 7.66
N ARG A 44 15.53 -3.94 8.11
CA ARG A 44 16.61 -4.91 7.90
C ARG A 44 16.61 -5.50 6.49
N ASP A 45 15.42 -5.89 6.04
CA ASP A 45 15.23 -6.50 4.73
C ASP A 45 13.78 -6.29 4.23
N VAL A 46 13.64 -6.34 2.92
CA VAL A 46 12.35 -6.37 2.24
C VAL A 46 12.31 -7.56 1.29
N ASN A 47 11.30 -8.40 1.45
CA ASN A 47 10.98 -9.43 0.47
C ASN A 47 9.91 -8.90 -0.47
N PHE A 48 10.24 -8.81 -1.76
CA PHE A 48 9.36 -8.38 -2.83
C PHE A 48 8.96 -9.59 -3.65
N GLN A 49 7.67 -9.87 -3.73
CA GLN A 49 7.11 -10.96 -4.52
C GLN A 49 6.20 -10.42 -5.61
N ARG A 50 6.33 -10.96 -6.81
CA ARG A 50 5.37 -10.77 -7.89
C ARG A 50 4.77 -12.12 -8.26
N ILE A 51 3.47 -12.21 -8.23
CA ILE A 51 2.70 -13.41 -8.56
C ILE A 51 1.86 -13.10 -9.79
N GLU A 52 2.03 -13.89 -10.82
CA GLU A 52 1.33 -13.75 -12.08
C GLU A 52 0.58 -15.04 -12.42
N PRO A 53 -0.73 -14.99 -12.69
CA PRO A 53 -1.48 -16.14 -13.13
C PRO A 53 -1.09 -16.53 -14.58
N VAL A 54 -0.89 -17.81 -14.82
CA VAL A 54 -0.73 -18.34 -16.16
C VAL A 54 -2.11 -18.66 -16.72
N HIS A 55 -2.58 -17.88 -17.68
CA HIS A 55 -3.96 -17.96 -18.18
C HIS A 55 -4.35 -19.29 -18.81
N GLU A 56 -3.38 -20.08 -19.26
CA GLU A 56 -3.63 -21.38 -19.92
C GLU A 56 -3.65 -22.57 -18.95
N THR A 57 -3.06 -22.38 -17.76
CA THR A 57 -3.00 -23.38 -16.70
C THR A 57 -3.40 -22.71 -15.40
N LEU A 58 -3.98 -23.44 -14.46
CA LEU A 58 -4.28 -22.90 -13.11
C LEU A 58 -3.02 -22.70 -12.26
N GLU A 59 -1.90 -22.43 -12.90
CA GLU A 59 -0.58 -22.24 -12.27
C GLU A 59 -0.28 -20.76 -12.08
N TYR A 60 0.63 -20.49 -11.17
CA TYR A 60 1.14 -19.15 -10.90
C TYR A 60 2.66 -19.13 -11.06
N VAL A 61 3.18 -18.12 -11.74
CA VAL A 61 4.60 -17.80 -11.72
C VAL A 61 4.84 -16.86 -10.55
N CYS A 62 5.75 -17.23 -9.67
CA CYS A 62 6.13 -16.42 -8.53
C CYS A 62 7.61 -16.01 -8.66
N GLN A 63 7.85 -14.73 -8.81
CA GLN A 63 9.18 -14.13 -8.73
C GLN A 63 9.35 -13.57 -7.31
N ASN A 64 10.50 -13.85 -6.71
CA ASN A 64 10.76 -13.52 -5.32
C ASN A 64 12.16 -12.93 -5.16
N TYR A 65 12.25 -11.70 -4.67
CA TYR A 65 13.48 -10.96 -4.45
C TYR A 65 13.60 -10.61 -2.98
N THR A 66 14.70 -11.03 -2.34
CA THR A 66 14.99 -10.68 -0.94
C THR A 66 16.11 -9.66 -0.92
N LEU A 67 15.80 -8.44 -0.59
CA LEU A 67 16.71 -7.30 -0.57
C LEU A 67 17.19 -7.04 0.85
N THR A 68 18.50 -6.91 1.01
CA THR A 68 19.13 -6.63 2.29
C THR A 68 20.12 -5.48 2.16
N ALA A 69 20.36 -4.77 3.26
CA ALA A 69 21.34 -3.68 3.27
C ALA A 69 22.77 -4.12 2.95
N GLU A 70 23.08 -5.40 3.11
CA GLU A 70 24.42 -5.96 2.85
C GLU A 70 24.64 -6.26 1.36
N ARG A 71 23.61 -6.67 0.64
CA ARG A 71 23.72 -7.11 -0.76
C ARG A 71 23.28 -6.06 -1.75
N GLU A 72 22.10 -5.48 -1.54
CA GLU A 72 21.46 -4.55 -2.46
C GLU A 72 21.00 -3.27 -1.74
N PRO A 73 21.94 -2.47 -1.18
CA PRO A 73 21.57 -1.30 -0.37
C PRO A 73 20.78 -0.25 -1.16
N GLU A 74 21.09 -0.04 -2.44
CA GLU A 74 20.42 0.94 -3.28
C GLU A 74 18.98 0.53 -3.60
N LEU A 75 18.76 -0.74 -3.94
CA LEU A 75 17.42 -1.28 -4.21
C LEU A 75 16.57 -1.34 -2.94
N LEU A 76 17.16 -1.73 -1.82
CA LEU A 76 16.47 -1.70 -0.53
C LEU A 76 16.03 -0.27 -0.20
N GLN A 77 16.91 0.71 -0.41
CA GLN A 77 16.59 2.13 -0.19
C GLN A 77 15.45 2.59 -1.11
N GLU A 78 15.50 2.25 -2.41
CA GLU A 78 14.47 2.60 -3.38
C GLU A 78 13.07 2.07 -2.97
N ILE A 79 12.99 0.81 -2.55
CA ILE A 79 11.74 0.23 -2.06
C ILE A 79 11.30 0.86 -0.74
N CYS A 80 12.22 1.12 0.18
CA CYS A 80 11.90 1.80 1.42
C CYS A 80 11.37 3.22 1.15
N ASP A 81 12.02 3.97 0.28
CA ASP A 81 11.56 5.32 -0.12
C ASP A 81 10.15 5.27 -0.68
N TRP A 82 9.85 4.27 -1.52
CA TRP A 82 8.49 4.05 -2.02
C TRP A 82 7.51 3.74 -0.88
N LEU A 83 7.83 2.82 0.03
CA LEU A 83 6.96 2.44 1.16
C LEU A 83 6.63 3.65 2.06
N TYR A 84 7.59 4.56 2.25
CA TYR A 84 7.38 5.77 3.06
C TYR A 84 6.71 6.92 2.30
N ALA A 85 6.80 6.96 0.97
CA ALA A 85 6.19 8.00 0.15
C ALA A 85 4.80 7.64 -0.35
N ALA A 86 4.54 6.38 -0.68
CA ALA A 86 3.31 5.91 -1.29
C ALA A 86 2.09 6.13 -0.38
N ARG A 87 0.94 6.39 -1.02
CA ARG A 87 -0.29 6.73 -0.31
C ARG A 87 -1.45 5.86 -0.76
N LEU A 88 -2.23 5.43 0.23
CA LEU A 88 -3.42 4.62 0.08
C LEU A 88 -4.67 5.42 0.42
N ASN A 89 -5.65 5.37 -0.44
CA ASN A 89 -6.99 5.87 -0.18
C ASN A 89 -7.86 4.74 0.37
N ARG A 90 -8.67 5.04 1.39
CA ARG A 90 -9.66 4.07 1.85
C ARG A 90 -10.82 4.06 0.86
N PRO A 91 -11.20 2.91 0.29
CA PRO A 91 -12.35 2.85 -0.61
C PRO A 91 -13.62 3.17 0.17
N MET A 92 -14.59 3.77 -0.52
CA MET A 92 -15.95 3.89 0.02
C MET A 92 -16.53 2.50 0.30
N PRO A 93 -17.37 2.35 1.35
CA PRO A 93 -18.06 1.11 1.64
C PRO A 93 -18.81 0.60 0.39
N GLY A 94 -18.56 -0.66 0.00
CA GLY A 94 -19.14 -1.26 -1.21
C GLY A 94 -18.14 -1.55 -2.33
N GLY A 95 -16.89 -1.16 -2.20
CA GLY A 95 -15.79 -1.52 -3.13
C GLY A 95 -15.46 -3.02 -3.01
N GLY A 96 -15.81 -3.75 -4.05
CA GLY A 96 -15.92 -5.19 -4.17
C GLY A 96 -14.75 -6.03 -3.70
N VAL A 97 -15.08 -7.26 -3.49
CA VAL A 97 -14.20 -8.41 -3.20
C VAL A 97 -13.15 -8.55 -4.32
N LEU A 98 -11.94 -8.93 -3.93
CA LEU A 98 -10.85 -9.31 -4.85
C LEU A 98 -11.28 -10.56 -5.66
N HIS A 99 -11.96 -10.37 -6.77
CA HIS A 99 -12.53 -11.48 -7.54
C HIS A 99 -11.69 -11.94 -8.73
N ASP A 100 -10.60 -11.25 -9.05
CA ASP A 100 -9.71 -11.70 -10.12
C ASP A 100 -8.26 -11.43 -9.73
N PRO A 101 -7.46 -12.47 -9.46
CA PRO A 101 -6.05 -12.31 -9.23
C PRO A 101 -5.33 -12.10 -10.57
N GLY A 102 -5.36 -10.87 -11.08
CA GLY A 102 -4.35 -10.42 -12.02
C GLY A 102 -2.97 -10.48 -11.38
N VAL A 103 -2.00 -9.81 -11.94
CA VAL A 103 -0.68 -9.69 -11.32
C VAL A 103 -0.82 -9.09 -9.92
N MET A 104 -0.20 -9.74 -8.96
CA MET A 104 -0.17 -9.32 -7.56
C MET A 104 1.26 -9.10 -7.10
N TYR A 105 1.50 -7.97 -6.48
CA TYR A 105 2.74 -7.67 -5.76
C TYR A 105 2.52 -7.86 -4.27
N THR A 106 3.46 -8.52 -3.59
CA THR A 106 3.45 -8.61 -2.13
C THR A 106 4.79 -8.14 -1.60
N LEU A 107 4.78 -7.17 -0.70
CA LEU A 107 5.97 -6.68 -0.04
C LEU A 107 5.89 -7.04 1.44
N TYR A 108 6.94 -7.70 1.93
CA TYR A 108 7.15 -8.00 3.34
C TYR A 108 8.34 -7.22 3.84
N ALA A 109 8.14 -6.28 4.74
CA ALA A 109 9.22 -5.52 5.36
C ALA A 109 9.46 -6.02 6.80
N ARG A 110 10.72 -6.26 7.15
CA ARG A 110 11.14 -6.66 8.50
C ARG A 110 12.01 -5.59 9.13
N SER A 111 11.66 -5.21 10.35
CA SER A 111 12.45 -4.27 11.15
C SER A 111 13.65 -4.95 11.79
N SER A 112 14.73 -4.19 12.01
CA SER A 112 15.91 -4.62 12.75
C SER A 112 15.61 -4.90 14.22
N ASP A 113 14.68 -4.13 14.81
CA ASP A 113 14.42 -4.16 16.25
C ASP A 113 13.32 -5.15 16.66
N SER A 114 12.60 -5.73 15.70
CA SER A 114 11.49 -6.64 16.02
C SER A 114 11.43 -7.82 15.06
N SER A 115 10.87 -8.94 15.57
CA SER A 115 10.50 -10.08 14.73
C SER A 115 9.22 -9.82 13.91
N ALA A 116 8.60 -8.66 14.06
CA ALA A 116 7.38 -8.31 13.36
C ALA A 116 7.67 -8.10 11.87
N THR A 117 6.86 -8.76 11.05
CA THR A 117 6.84 -8.57 9.61
C THR A 117 5.58 -7.81 9.23
N THR A 118 5.75 -6.73 8.53
CA THR A 118 4.63 -5.99 7.95
C THR A 118 4.46 -6.40 6.49
N ALA A 119 3.21 -6.53 6.04
CA ALA A 119 2.92 -6.97 4.68
C ALA A 119 1.86 -6.10 4.01
N ILE A 120 2.08 -5.82 2.74
CA ILE A 120 1.10 -5.21 1.84
C ILE A 120 0.98 -6.05 0.57
N GLN A 121 -0.26 -6.35 0.19
CA GLN A 121 -0.58 -6.98 -1.08
C GLN A 121 -1.20 -5.95 -2.01
N ILE A 122 -0.72 -5.86 -3.24
CA ILE A 122 -1.13 -4.85 -4.22
C ILE A 122 -1.45 -5.57 -5.52
N LEU A 123 -2.63 -5.35 -6.04
CA LEU A 123 -3.03 -5.83 -7.37
C LEU A 123 -2.61 -4.83 -8.44
N GLU A 124 -2.42 -5.31 -9.65
CA GLU A 124 -2.03 -4.50 -10.81
C GLU A 124 -2.97 -3.31 -11.08
N ASP A 125 -4.25 -3.44 -10.74
CA ASP A 125 -5.24 -2.36 -10.86
C ASP A 125 -5.15 -1.29 -9.74
N GLY A 126 -4.17 -1.42 -8.84
CA GLY A 126 -3.92 -0.51 -7.74
C GLY A 126 -4.77 -0.77 -6.49
N ARG A 127 -5.59 -1.84 -6.46
CA ARG A 127 -6.18 -2.29 -5.19
C ARG A 127 -5.10 -2.83 -4.27
N ALA A 128 -5.16 -2.49 -3.01
CA ALA A 128 -4.17 -2.94 -2.02
C ALA A 128 -4.87 -3.47 -0.76
N VAL A 129 -4.33 -4.53 -0.19
CA VAL A 129 -4.83 -5.13 1.06
C VAL A 129 -3.76 -5.00 2.14
N VAL A 130 -4.13 -4.39 3.24
CA VAL A 130 -3.30 -4.25 4.44
C VAL A 130 -4.11 -4.71 5.63
N ASN A 131 -3.62 -5.72 6.35
CA ASN A 131 -4.31 -6.27 7.54
C ASN A 131 -5.78 -6.62 7.27
N GLY A 132 -6.10 -7.17 6.11
CA GLY A 132 -7.46 -7.53 5.71
C GLY A 132 -8.35 -6.35 5.32
N VAL A 133 -7.85 -5.13 5.32
CA VAL A 133 -8.58 -3.93 4.88
C VAL A 133 -8.18 -3.59 3.46
N LEU A 134 -9.19 -3.38 2.60
CA LEU A 134 -8.99 -2.97 1.22
C LEU A 134 -8.73 -1.46 1.14
N TYR A 135 -7.74 -1.10 0.32
CA TYR A 135 -7.35 0.28 -0.01
C TYR A 135 -7.18 0.42 -1.52
N ARG A 136 -6.93 1.63 -1.96
CA ARG A 136 -6.54 1.94 -3.34
C ARG A 136 -5.26 2.77 -3.35
N LEU A 137 -4.25 2.27 -4.06
CA LEU A 137 -3.00 2.96 -4.33
C LEU A 137 -3.24 4.04 -5.39
N ARG A 138 -2.55 5.18 -5.28
CA ARG A 138 -2.62 6.20 -6.32
C ARG A 138 -1.91 5.71 -7.59
N GLN A 139 -2.38 6.13 -8.74
CA GLN A 139 -1.84 5.71 -10.04
C GLN A 139 -0.33 6.02 -10.16
N GLN A 140 0.12 7.17 -9.67
CA GLN A 140 1.55 7.53 -9.67
C GLN A 140 2.39 6.59 -8.77
N ASP A 141 1.84 6.16 -7.63
CA ASP A 141 2.55 5.27 -6.70
C ASP A 141 2.59 3.83 -7.26
N MET A 142 1.56 3.44 -8.02
CA MET A 142 1.56 2.17 -8.76
C MET A 142 2.57 2.18 -9.92
N ALA A 143 2.68 3.28 -10.65
CA ALA A 143 3.68 3.44 -11.71
C ALA A 143 5.11 3.36 -11.14
N ALA A 144 5.35 3.98 -9.98
CA ALA A 144 6.64 3.89 -9.28
C ALA A 144 6.96 2.45 -8.84
N LEU A 145 5.97 1.72 -8.29
CA LEU A 145 6.15 0.30 -7.92
C LEU A 145 6.50 -0.57 -9.14
N ASN A 146 5.84 -0.34 -10.27
CA ASN A 146 6.16 -1.05 -11.51
C ASN A 146 7.57 -0.73 -12.01
N ALA A 147 8.05 0.52 -11.87
CA ALA A 147 9.41 0.89 -12.22
C ALA A 147 10.45 0.17 -11.36
N ILE A 148 10.21 0.08 -10.04
CA ILE A 148 11.03 -0.70 -9.11
C ILE A 148 11.08 -2.17 -9.52
N TYR A 149 9.94 -2.76 -9.85
CA TYR A 149 9.90 -4.14 -10.32
C TYR A 149 10.72 -4.35 -11.61
N GLN A 150 10.60 -3.45 -12.59
CA GLN A 150 11.40 -3.54 -13.82
C GLN A 150 12.89 -3.42 -13.54
N HIS A 151 13.28 -2.58 -12.59
CA HIS A 151 14.67 -2.46 -12.15
C HIS A 151 15.16 -3.75 -11.50
N LEU A 152 14.38 -4.35 -10.59
CA LEU A 152 14.68 -5.65 -10.00
C LEU A 152 14.85 -6.74 -11.07
N ASN A 153 13.92 -6.83 -11.99
CA ASN A 153 13.96 -7.83 -13.06
C ASN A 153 15.22 -7.70 -13.93
N THR A 154 15.62 -6.47 -14.24
CA THR A 154 16.85 -6.21 -15.05
C THR A 154 18.14 -6.65 -14.34
N ILE A 155 18.16 -6.65 -13.00
CA ILE A 155 19.34 -7.02 -12.21
C ILE A 155 19.44 -8.54 -12.00
N TYR A 156 18.27 -9.21 -11.87
CA TYR A 156 18.20 -10.63 -11.50
C TYR A 156 17.90 -11.58 -12.66
N ASP A 157 17.54 -11.09 -13.86
CA ASP A 157 17.47 -11.85 -15.12
C ASP A 157 18.84 -11.95 -15.79
#